data_04b0f301240bb2c62c4c5eb45c1b0023
#
_entry.id   04b0f301240bb2c62c4c5eb45c1b0023
#
_cell.length_a   1.000
_cell.length_b   1.000
_cell.length_c   1.000
_cell.angle_alpha   90.00
_cell.angle_beta   90.00
_cell.angle_gamma   90.00
#
_symmetry.space_group_name_H-M   'P 1'
#
loop_
_entity.id
_entity.type
_entity.pdbx_description
1 polymer ?
#
loop_
_entity_poly.entity_id
_entity_poly.type
_entity_poly.pdbx_seq_one_letter_code
_entity_poly.pdbx_strand_id
1 'polypeptide(L)'
;MRANDVKPPLKVQFPATLQPDATGADLYGYFHPATHHVLVLPPEAPLEGSINLSRGVDAPGLMASHQSTGWTFSATGRTCIAEPYELDLSLFSRHRGLLQASAMRECGVLICGCGSVGSLAALDLARSGVGRFLLVDDDILSIENLCRHQGALPDVGRHKVEVVADRIRQINPYAEVLTKTSALERVDPSVVAEFCSGNTLIVACADSRRADRYAARLAVDLQLPFLSIGLWERAFAGELFTWQPGCALPCYSCAFAGLDAALSARPQAPRRFYSTQSEQEAVSFQPGLAVEIAWVTQIGLKLALDLLNTRTEGYVPRLLGQLSQYTLVCNSNDPRLGGEAAEIFSHPLQVTTSIQVGSPQAQQRCCCCTS
;
A
#
# COMPACT_ATOMS: atom_id res chain seq x y z
N MET A 1 21.18 21.07 47.22
CA MET A 1 20.20 19.97 47.05
C MET A 1 19.33 20.32 45.87
N ARG A 2 19.54 19.72 44.73
CA ARG A 2 18.71 19.95 43.55
C ARG A 2 17.36 19.26 43.79
N ALA A 3 16.28 19.95 43.46
CA ALA A 3 14.91 19.46 43.57
C ALA A 3 14.78 18.10 42.95
N ASN A 4 14.10 17.18 43.65
CA ASN A 4 13.83 15.81 43.25
C ASN A 4 13.40 15.70 41.80
N ASP A 5 14.21 15.02 40.97
CA ASP A 5 13.80 14.43 39.69
C ASP A 5 12.80 13.28 40.00
N VAL A 6 11.58 13.65 40.37
CA VAL A 6 10.48 12.67 40.42
C VAL A 6 10.11 12.39 38.98
N LYS A 7 10.61 11.26 38.48
CA LYS A 7 10.20 10.82 37.13
C LYS A 7 8.67 10.76 37.07
N PRO A 8 8.06 11.27 36.01
CA PRO A 8 6.61 11.22 35.85
C PRO A 8 6.11 9.79 35.94
N PRO A 9 4.87 9.57 36.38
CA PRO A 9 4.29 8.22 36.45
C PRO A 9 4.28 7.59 35.06
N LEU A 10 4.46 6.27 35.00
CA LEU A 10 4.41 5.54 33.75
C LEU A 10 2.99 5.59 33.18
N LYS A 11 2.86 5.98 31.92
CA LYS A 11 1.59 5.98 31.20
C LYS A 11 1.46 4.66 30.43
N VAL A 12 0.39 3.91 30.71
CA VAL A 12 0.12 2.61 30.10
C VAL A 12 -1.15 2.71 29.25
N GLN A 13 -1.01 2.51 27.95
CA GLN A 13 -2.13 2.28 27.05
C GLN A 13 -2.32 0.78 26.87
N PHE A 14 -3.54 0.29 27.03
CA PHE A 14 -3.86 -1.12 26.96
C PHE A 14 -5.14 -1.38 26.17
N PRO A 15 -5.28 -2.56 25.49
CA PRO A 15 -6.49 -2.88 24.73
C PRO A 15 -7.71 -2.94 25.64
N ALA A 16 -8.80 -2.26 25.28
CA ALA A 16 -10.07 -2.36 25.99
C ALA A 16 -10.64 -3.80 26.01
N THR A 17 -10.18 -4.63 25.06
CA THR A 17 -10.52 -6.05 24.93
C THR A 17 -9.68 -6.97 25.82
N LEU A 18 -8.74 -6.42 26.61
CA LEU A 18 -7.89 -7.23 27.50
C LEU A 18 -8.76 -8.03 28.48
N GLN A 19 -8.62 -9.35 28.46
CA GLN A 19 -9.44 -10.24 29.27
C GLN A 19 -8.93 -10.37 30.72
N PRO A 20 -9.79 -10.60 31.72
CA PRO A 20 -9.39 -10.70 33.10
C PRO A 20 -8.37 -11.82 33.44
N ASP A 21 -8.27 -12.85 32.61
CA ASP A 21 -7.28 -13.92 32.68
C ASP A 21 -5.85 -13.46 32.40
N ALA A 22 -5.69 -12.29 31.77
CA ALA A 22 -4.39 -11.63 31.63
C ALA A 22 -3.79 -11.11 32.94
N THR A 23 -4.53 -11.19 34.07
CA THR A 23 -4.01 -10.87 35.38
C THR A 23 -2.85 -11.81 35.75
N GLY A 24 -1.66 -11.23 35.96
CA GLY A 24 -0.43 -11.97 36.25
C GLY A 24 0.20 -12.69 35.03
N ALA A 25 -0.38 -12.59 33.85
CA ALA A 25 0.21 -13.09 32.61
C ALA A 25 1.32 -12.15 32.10
N ASP A 26 2.16 -12.69 31.23
CA ASP A 26 3.17 -11.89 30.53
C ASP A 26 2.47 -10.99 29.48
N LEU A 27 2.71 -9.69 29.58
CA LEU A 27 2.21 -8.69 28.66
C LEU A 27 3.28 -8.35 27.63
N TYR A 28 2.88 -8.23 26.37
CA TYR A 28 3.77 -7.86 25.26
C TYR A 28 3.42 -6.49 24.69
N GLY A 29 4.41 -5.77 24.20
CA GLY A 29 4.20 -4.45 23.64
C GLY A 29 5.45 -3.63 23.49
N TYR A 30 5.29 -2.33 23.54
CA TYR A 30 6.40 -1.38 23.35
C TYR A 30 6.59 -0.52 24.60
N PHE A 31 7.84 -0.29 24.97
CA PHE A 31 8.21 0.61 26.07
C PHE A 31 9.14 1.71 25.55
N HIS A 32 8.78 2.94 25.83
CA HIS A 32 9.53 4.14 25.50
C HIS A 32 10.05 4.80 26.78
N PRO A 33 11.27 4.48 27.22
CA PRO A 33 11.81 4.97 28.51
C PRO A 33 11.93 6.48 28.58
N ALA A 34 12.22 7.16 27.44
CA ALA A 34 12.37 8.61 27.40
C ALA A 34 11.06 9.36 27.67
N THR A 35 9.93 8.83 27.23
CA THR A 35 8.60 9.44 27.41
C THR A 35 7.79 8.80 28.53
N HIS A 36 8.33 7.79 29.20
CA HIS A 36 7.63 6.98 30.22
C HIS A 36 6.28 6.43 29.72
N HIS A 37 6.27 5.93 28.49
CA HIS A 37 5.07 5.42 27.81
C HIS A 37 5.20 3.92 27.53
N VAL A 38 4.13 3.19 27.81
CA VAL A 38 3.97 1.78 27.49
C VAL A 38 2.72 1.61 26.64
N LEU A 39 2.86 0.88 25.54
CA LEU A 39 1.74 0.38 24.74
C LEU A 39 1.68 -1.15 24.91
N VAL A 40 0.66 -1.64 25.58
CA VAL A 40 0.35 -3.07 25.66
C VAL A 40 -0.37 -3.48 24.39
N LEU A 41 0.08 -4.54 23.72
CA LEU A 41 -0.56 -5.09 22.52
C LEU A 41 -1.66 -6.08 22.87
N PRO A 42 -2.65 -6.28 21.96
CA PRO A 42 -3.60 -7.38 22.09
C PRO A 42 -2.85 -8.73 22.13
N PRO A 43 -3.30 -9.70 22.90
CA PRO A 43 -2.63 -11.02 23.01
C PRO A 43 -2.51 -11.76 21.67
N GLU A 44 -3.47 -11.53 20.79
CA GLU A 44 -3.54 -12.18 19.47
C GLU A 44 -2.60 -11.55 18.42
N ALA A 45 -1.96 -10.43 18.73
CA ALA A 45 -1.15 -9.67 17.77
C ALA A 45 0.27 -9.37 18.31
N PRO A 46 1.12 -10.38 18.53
CA PRO A 46 2.53 -10.11 18.78
C PRO A 46 3.14 -9.52 17.51
N LEU A 47 3.57 -8.26 17.56
CA LEU A 47 4.22 -7.59 16.44
C LEU A 47 5.74 -7.69 16.58
N GLU A 48 6.42 -7.68 15.44
CA GLU A 48 7.87 -7.63 15.37
C GLU A 48 8.41 -6.43 16.15
N GLY A 49 9.45 -6.66 16.97
CA GLY A 49 10.03 -5.64 17.84
C GLY A 49 9.26 -5.39 19.15
N SER A 50 8.15 -6.09 19.41
CA SER A 50 7.53 -6.08 20.73
C SER A 50 8.39 -6.83 21.75
N ILE A 51 8.37 -6.35 22.99
CA ILE A 51 9.09 -6.96 24.10
C ILE A 51 8.11 -7.49 25.14
N ASN A 52 8.57 -8.44 25.97
CA ASN A 52 7.85 -8.80 27.18
C ASN A 52 7.96 -7.65 28.20
N LEU A 53 6.85 -6.96 28.44
CA LEU A 53 6.75 -5.79 29.31
C LEU A 53 6.82 -6.15 30.79
N SER A 54 6.49 -7.39 31.13
CA SER A 54 6.45 -7.89 32.50
C SER A 54 7.82 -8.37 32.98
N ARG A 55 8.63 -8.90 32.08
CA ARG A 55 9.93 -9.53 32.40
C ARG A 55 10.96 -9.20 31.32
N GLY A 56 12.13 -8.79 31.74
CA GLY A 56 13.25 -8.54 30.84
C GLY A 56 14.18 -7.45 31.34
N VAL A 57 15.37 -7.37 30.74
CA VAL A 57 16.42 -6.42 31.16
C VAL A 57 16.00 -4.98 30.85
N ASP A 58 15.31 -4.77 29.74
CA ASP A 58 14.83 -3.44 29.29
C ASP A 58 13.33 -3.24 29.52
N ALA A 59 12.66 -4.17 30.21
CA ALA A 59 11.24 -4.09 30.48
C ALA A 59 10.94 -3.18 31.69
N PRO A 60 9.78 -2.49 31.70
CA PRO A 60 9.36 -1.68 32.84
C PRO A 60 8.96 -2.51 34.07
N GLY A 61 8.91 -3.85 33.97
CA GLY A 61 8.38 -4.73 35.02
C GLY A 61 6.89 -4.51 35.26
N LEU A 62 6.13 -4.45 34.15
CA LEU A 62 4.71 -4.14 34.16
C LEU A 62 3.90 -5.32 34.77
N MET A 63 3.08 -5.05 35.74
CA MET A 63 2.12 -5.99 36.33
C MET A 63 0.71 -5.43 36.13
N ALA A 64 -0.18 -6.27 35.61
CA ALA A 64 -1.60 -5.95 35.47
C ALA A 64 -2.43 -6.71 36.53
N SER A 65 -3.45 -6.06 37.05
CA SER A 65 -4.43 -6.65 37.94
C SER A 65 -5.82 -6.14 37.57
N HIS A 66 -6.80 -7.02 37.51
CA HIS A 66 -8.19 -6.70 37.23
C HIS A 66 -9.02 -6.82 38.52
N GLN A 67 -9.77 -5.77 38.83
CA GLN A 67 -10.69 -5.69 39.97
C GLN A 67 -12.09 -5.28 39.48
N SER A 68 -13.05 -5.25 40.40
CA SER A 68 -14.42 -4.79 40.08
C SER A 68 -14.48 -3.35 39.51
N THR A 69 -13.47 -2.55 39.78
CA THR A 69 -13.31 -1.17 39.30
C THR A 69 -12.57 -1.07 37.96
N GLY A 70 -12.12 -2.20 37.38
CA GLY A 70 -11.39 -2.26 36.13
C GLY A 70 -9.92 -2.65 36.27
N TRP A 71 -9.17 -2.39 35.22
CA TRP A 71 -7.73 -2.68 35.14
C TRP A 71 -6.89 -1.68 35.92
N THR A 72 -5.93 -2.19 36.67
CA THR A 72 -4.86 -1.41 37.30
C THR A 72 -3.50 -1.96 36.87
N PHE A 73 -2.57 -1.06 36.62
CA PHE A 73 -1.21 -1.40 36.26
C PHE A 73 -0.20 -0.82 37.24
N SER A 74 0.82 -1.60 37.55
CA SER A 74 1.95 -1.15 38.35
C SER A 74 3.26 -1.55 37.69
N ALA A 75 4.29 -0.75 37.89
CA ALA A 75 5.65 -1.02 37.44
C ALA A 75 6.63 -0.67 38.56
N THR A 76 7.55 -1.57 38.87
CA THR A 76 8.52 -1.38 39.99
C THR A 76 7.87 -0.94 41.31
N GLY A 77 6.69 -1.48 41.64
CA GLY A 77 5.93 -1.17 42.84
C GLY A 77 5.21 0.17 42.85
N ARG A 78 5.14 0.90 41.73
CA ARG A 78 4.41 2.17 41.59
C ARG A 78 3.21 1.99 40.68
N THR A 79 2.09 2.61 41.03
CA THR A 79 0.88 2.62 40.22
C THR A 79 1.11 3.45 38.96
N CYS A 80 0.64 2.93 37.80
CA CYS A 80 0.72 3.58 36.49
C CYS A 80 -0.56 4.37 36.19
N ILE A 81 -0.49 5.34 35.31
CA ILE A 81 -1.67 5.95 34.69
C ILE A 81 -2.09 5.04 33.56
N ALA A 82 -3.26 4.43 33.67
CA ALA A 82 -3.75 3.46 32.68
C ALA A 82 -4.90 4.05 31.87
N GLU A 83 -4.79 3.94 30.54
CA GLU A 83 -5.80 4.39 29.59
C GLU A 83 -6.16 3.23 28.65
N PRO A 84 -7.42 2.80 28.61
CA PRO A 84 -7.85 1.81 27.64
C PRO A 84 -7.87 2.41 26.24
N TYR A 85 -7.55 1.60 25.22
CA TYR A 85 -7.74 1.97 23.82
C TYR A 85 -8.54 0.87 23.09
N GLU A 86 -9.37 1.28 22.18
CA GLU A 86 -9.99 0.40 21.20
C GLU A 86 -9.21 0.59 19.88
N LEU A 87 -8.39 -0.41 19.55
CA LEU A 87 -7.43 -0.26 18.44
C LEU A 87 -8.14 0.10 17.14
N ASP A 88 -9.24 -0.59 16.80
CA ASP A 88 -10.03 -0.33 15.60
C ASP A 88 -10.55 1.11 15.52
N LEU A 89 -11.16 1.59 16.60
CA LEU A 89 -11.74 2.94 16.65
C LEU A 89 -10.67 4.02 16.73
N SER A 90 -9.59 3.76 17.46
CA SER A 90 -8.50 4.72 17.66
C SER A 90 -7.61 4.84 16.44
N LEU A 91 -7.25 3.70 15.82
CA LEU A 91 -6.33 3.63 14.68
C LEU A 91 -6.84 4.46 13.48
N PHE A 92 -8.14 4.36 13.16
CA PHE A 92 -8.74 5.04 12.03
C PHE A 92 -9.61 6.25 12.43
N SER A 93 -9.49 6.74 13.67
CA SER A 93 -10.30 7.84 14.19
C SER A 93 -10.16 9.15 13.38
N ARG A 94 -9.01 9.37 12.76
CA ARG A 94 -8.74 10.55 11.92
C ARG A 94 -9.41 10.47 10.54
N HIS A 95 -9.95 9.31 10.16
CA HIS A 95 -10.71 9.13 8.91
C HIS A 95 -12.22 9.25 9.10
N ARG A 96 -12.68 9.43 10.34
CA ARG A 96 -14.12 9.51 10.66
C ARG A 96 -14.81 10.59 9.80
N GLY A 97 -15.89 10.19 9.12
CA GLY A 97 -16.62 11.05 8.20
C GLY A 97 -16.03 11.11 6.78
N LEU A 98 -14.86 10.51 6.53
CA LEU A 98 -14.26 10.39 5.20
C LEU A 98 -14.28 8.96 4.67
N LEU A 99 -14.02 7.99 5.55
CA LEU A 99 -14.06 6.55 5.29
C LEU A 99 -14.81 5.87 6.44
N GLN A 100 -15.52 4.79 6.12
CA GLN A 100 -16.14 3.93 7.11
C GLN A 100 -15.17 2.79 7.45
N ALA A 101 -14.63 2.77 8.66
CA ALA A 101 -13.61 1.80 9.08
C ALA A 101 -14.08 0.35 8.93
N SER A 102 -15.34 0.05 9.27
CA SER A 102 -15.93 -1.28 9.10
C SER A 102 -16.01 -1.72 7.64
N ALA A 103 -16.41 -0.81 6.73
CA ALA A 103 -16.47 -1.11 5.30
C ALA A 103 -15.05 -1.33 4.72
N MET A 104 -14.07 -0.52 5.13
CA MET A 104 -12.69 -0.67 4.69
C MET A 104 -12.05 -1.96 5.18
N ARG A 105 -12.39 -2.43 6.37
CA ARG A 105 -11.91 -3.69 6.94
C ARG A 105 -12.31 -4.90 6.09
N GLU A 106 -13.51 -4.88 5.50
CA GLU A 106 -14.00 -5.95 4.62
C GLU A 106 -13.40 -5.89 3.20
N CYS A 107 -12.72 -4.79 2.86
CA CYS A 107 -12.09 -4.66 1.56
C CYS A 107 -10.83 -5.50 1.45
N GLY A 108 -10.64 -6.11 0.28
CA GLY A 108 -9.43 -6.83 -0.12
C GLY A 108 -8.69 -6.11 -1.25
N VAL A 109 -7.37 -6.20 -1.27
CA VAL A 109 -6.55 -5.69 -2.37
C VAL A 109 -5.51 -6.72 -2.77
N LEU A 110 -5.56 -7.17 -4.03
CA LEU A 110 -4.47 -7.91 -4.65
C LEU A 110 -3.51 -6.89 -5.28
N ILE A 111 -2.25 -6.87 -4.83
CA ILE A 111 -1.20 -6.01 -5.39
C ILE A 111 -0.23 -6.85 -6.20
N CYS A 112 -0.20 -6.62 -7.51
CA CYS A 112 0.75 -7.23 -8.43
C CYS A 112 1.94 -6.29 -8.61
N GLY A 113 3.09 -6.68 -8.05
CA GLY A 113 4.30 -5.86 -7.97
C GLY A 113 4.39 -5.07 -6.67
N CYS A 114 5.37 -5.39 -5.82
CA CYS A 114 5.66 -4.72 -4.55
C CYS A 114 6.92 -3.84 -4.62
N GLY A 115 7.17 -3.24 -5.79
CA GLY A 115 8.25 -2.26 -6.00
C GLY A 115 7.94 -0.90 -5.37
N SER A 116 8.49 0.18 -5.94
CA SER A 116 8.32 1.54 -5.42
C SER A 116 6.86 2.00 -5.38
N VAL A 117 6.07 1.68 -6.40
CA VAL A 117 4.63 1.99 -6.47
C VAL A 117 3.85 1.08 -5.53
N GLY A 118 4.00 -0.25 -5.69
CA GLY A 118 3.17 -1.21 -4.94
C GLY A 118 3.44 -1.22 -3.45
N SER A 119 4.69 -1.03 -2.99
CA SER A 119 4.99 -0.92 -1.57
C SER A 119 4.33 0.31 -0.95
N LEU A 120 4.39 1.47 -1.62
CA LEU A 120 3.70 2.68 -1.16
C LEU A 120 2.18 2.50 -1.16
N ALA A 121 1.63 1.93 -2.24
CA ALA A 121 0.20 1.66 -2.37
C ALA A 121 -0.30 0.75 -1.24
N ALA A 122 0.40 -0.34 -0.96
CA ALA A 122 0.05 -1.27 0.11
C ALA A 122 -0.03 -0.59 1.48
N LEU A 123 0.98 0.22 1.83
CA LEU A 123 1.02 0.86 3.14
C LEU A 123 -0.05 1.94 3.30
N ASP A 124 -0.32 2.72 2.25
CA ASP A 124 -1.32 3.79 2.34
C ASP A 124 -2.75 3.23 2.31
N LEU A 125 -2.99 2.11 1.63
CA LEU A 125 -4.25 1.37 1.73
C LEU A 125 -4.43 0.74 3.12
N ALA A 126 -3.36 0.22 3.74
CA ALA A 126 -3.39 -0.26 5.12
C ALA A 126 -3.69 0.88 6.12
N ARG A 127 -3.09 2.07 5.94
CA ARG A 127 -3.42 3.29 6.69
C ARG A 127 -4.87 3.72 6.48
N SER A 128 -5.43 3.44 5.32
CA SER A 128 -6.84 3.74 5.00
C SER A 128 -7.83 2.71 5.55
N GLY A 129 -7.34 1.65 6.20
CA GLY A 129 -8.17 0.65 6.87
C GLY A 129 -8.51 -0.59 6.04
N VAL A 130 -7.90 -0.77 4.86
CA VAL A 130 -8.06 -2.02 4.10
C VAL A 130 -7.65 -3.20 4.96
N GLY A 131 -8.53 -4.20 5.07
CA GLY A 131 -8.35 -5.32 6.00
C GLY A 131 -7.72 -6.56 5.40
N ARG A 132 -7.67 -6.72 4.07
CA ARG A 132 -7.14 -7.93 3.43
C ARG A 132 -6.19 -7.57 2.30
N PHE A 133 -5.02 -8.24 2.25
CA PHE A 133 -4.01 -8.04 1.23
C PHE A 133 -3.52 -9.39 0.66
N LEU A 134 -3.38 -9.46 -0.66
CA LEU A 134 -2.59 -10.47 -1.34
C LEU A 134 -1.47 -9.75 -2.09
N LEU A 135 -0.25 -9.91 -1.62
CA LEU A 135 0.95 -9.28 -2.18
C LEU A 135 1.68 -10.28 -3.06
N VAL A 136 1.94 -9.92 -4.29
CA VAL A 136 2.58 -10.79 -5.29
C VAL A 136 3.76 -10.08 -5.93
N ASP A 137 4.96 -10.60 -5.71
CA ASP A 137 6.22 -10.11 -6.28
C ASP A 137 7.29 -11.19 -6.12
N ASP A 138 8.13 -11.44 -7.10
CA ASP A 138 9.20 -12.44 -7.03
C ASP A 138 10.58 -11.86 -6.67
N ASP A 139 10.69 -10.56 -6.50
CA ASP A 139 11.93 -9.87 -6.24
C ASP A 139 12.37 -9.88 -4.76
N ILE A 140 13.67 -9.74 -4.59
CA ILE A 140 14.33 -9.48 -3.31
C ILE A 140 14.64 -7.98 -3.21
N LEU A 141 14.50 -7.41 -2.01
CA LEU A 141 14.84 -6.02 -1.76
C LEU A 141 16.37 -5.84 -1.82
N SER A 142 16.83 -5.02 -2.75
CA SER A 142 18.24 -4.63 -2.88
C SER A 142 18.50 -3.26 -2.26
N ILE A 143 19.77 -2.94 -2.01
CA ILE A 143 20.15 -1.65 -1.41
C ILE A 143 19.76 -0.47 -2.29
N GLU A 144 19.80 -0.62 -3.61
CA GLU A 144 19.42 0.41 -4.59
C GLU A 144 17.92 0.71 -4.58
N ASN A 145 17.11 -0.22 -4.07
CA ASN A 145 15.69 0.00 -3.95
C ASN A 145 15.31 0.96 -2.81
N LEU A 146 16.15 1.08 -1.78
CA LEU A 146 15.84 1.82 -0.55
C LEU A 146 15.50 3.29 -0.78
N CYS A 147 16.05 3.91 -1.83
CA CYS A 147 15.76 5.31 -2.15
C CYS A 147 14.29 5.57 -2.55
N ARG A 148 13.51 4.53 -2.86
CA ARG A 148 12.14 4.64 -3.34
C ARG A 148 11.18 3.53 -2.87
N HIS A 149 11.69 2.49 -2.21
CA HIS A 149 10.88 1.43 -1.62
C HIS A 149 10.54 1.75 -0.16
N GLN A 150 9.46 1.17 0.38
CA GLN A 150 9.03 1.39 1.77
C GLN A 150 9.76 0.51 2.80
N GLY A 151 10.69 -0.33 2.37
CA GLY A 151 11.61 -1.07 3.23
C GLY A 151 12.75 -0.19 3.76
N ALA A 152 13.52 -0.71 4.70
CA ALA A 152 14.63 -0.06 5.34
C ALA A 152 15.94 -0.90 5.22
N LEU A 153 17.06 -0.35 5.66
CA LEU A 153 18.36 -1.03 5.54
C LEU A 153 18.40 -2.45 6.12
N PRO A 154 17.78 -2.74 7.29
CA PRO A 154 17.72 -4.11 7.82
C PRO A 154 16.92 -5.10 6.97
N ASP A 155 16.10 -4.62 6.03
CA ASP A 155 15.25 -5.45 5.18
C ASP A 155 15.96 -5.92 3.89
N VAL A 156 17.16 -5.41 3.62
CA VAL A 156 17.93 -5.77 2.42
C VAL A 156 18.22 -7.28 2.41
N GLY A 157 17.93 -7.93 1.29
CA GLY A 157 18.05 -9.38 1.12
C GLY A 157 16.78 -10.18 1.43
N ARG A 158 15.72 -9.55 1.93
CA ARG A 158 14.40 -10.17 2.12
C ARG A 158 13.55 -10.04 0.87
N HIS A 159 12.57 -10.93 0.69
CA HIS A 159 11.57 -10.76 -0.36
C HIS A 159 10.75 -9.49 -0.14
N LYS A 160 10.53 -8.71 -1.21
CA LYS A 160 9.78 -7.44 -1.16
C LYS A 160 8.39 -7.62 -0.54
N VAL A 161 7.67 -8.69 -0.89
CA VAL A 161 6.34 -9.00 -0.34
C VAL A 161 6.36 -9.21 1.18
N GLU A 162 7.40 -9.85 1.72
CA GLU A 162 7.53 -10.07 3.16
C GLU A 162 7.80 -8.76 3.90
N VAL A 163 8.69 -7.92 3.36
CA VAL A 163 8.98 -6.60 3.92
C VAL A 163 7.73 -5.74 3.97
N VAL A 164 6.96 -5.72 2.89
CA VAL A 164 5.70 -4.94 2.81
C VAL A 164 4.65 -5.51 3.75
N ALA A 165 4.53 -6.83 3.85
CA ALA A 165 3.60 -7.50 4.76
C ALA A 165 3.85 -7.14 6.22
N ASP A 166 5.11 -7.14 6.64
CA ASP A 166 5.46 -6.76 8.03
C ASP A 166 5.11 -5.30 8.31
N ARG A 167 5.37 -4.38 7.35
CA ARG A 167 4.99 -2.98 7.49
C ARG A 167 3.47 -2.80 7.55
N ILE A 168 2.69 -3.55 6.74
CA ILE A 168 1.23 -3.54 6.82
C ILE A 168 0.77 -3.94 8.22
N ARG A 169 1.28 -5.06 8.77
CA ARG A 169 0.91 -5.54 10.11
C ARG A 169 1.27 -4.55 11.21
N GLN A 170 2.40 -3.83 11.07
CA GLN A 170 2.79 -2.76 11.98
C GLN A 170 1.87 -1.54 11.93
N ILE A 171 1.24 -1.27 10.78
CA ILE A 171 0.29 -0.16 10.58
C ILE A 171 -1.13 -0.57 10.96
N ASN A 172 -1.57 -1.72 10.48
CA ASN A 172 -2.89 -2.29 10.70
C ASN A 172 -2.75 -3.75 11.20
N PRO A 173 -2.64 -3.97 12.51
CA PRO A 173 -2.44 -5.31 13.09
C PRO A 173 -3.57 -6.29 12.78
N TYR A 174 -4.74 -5.79 12.42
CA TYR A 174 -5.89 -6.63 12.05
C TYR A 174 -5.94 -6.99 10.57
N ALA A 175 -5.01 -6.50 9.76
CA ALA A 175 -4.97 -6.83 8.35
C ALA A 175 -4.52 -8.29 8.14
N GLU A 176 -5.29 -9.03 7.37
CA GLU A 176 -4.91 -10.33 6.84
C GLU A 176 -4.00 -10.12 5.63
N VAL A 177 -2.76 -10.58 5.72
CA VAL A 177 -1.78 -10.39 4.65
C VAL A 177 -1.24 -11.73 4.19
N LEU A 178 -1.56 -12.08 2.95
CA LEU A 178 -1.00 -13.21 2.23
C LEU A 178 0.10 -12.73 1.29
N THR A 179 1.19 -13.49 1.20
CA THR A 179 2.33 -13.18 0.35
C THR A 179 2.60 -14.31 -0.64
N LYS A 180 3.00 -13.96 -1.86
CA LYS A 180 3.45 -14.90 -2.90
C LYS A 180 4.74 -14.37 -3.52
N THR A 181 5.83 -15.09 -3.30
CA THR A 181 7.18 -14.80 -3.81
C THR A 181 7.35 -15.35 -5.24
N SER A 182 6.44 -14.98 -6.12
CA SER A 182 6.42 -15.45 -7.51
C SER A 182 5.73 -14.42 -8.41
N ALA A 183 5.92 -14.52 -9.71
CA ALA A 183 5.09 -13.76 -10.65
C ALA A 183 3.62 -14.18 -10.53
N LEU A 184 2.68 -13.25 -10.74
CA LEU A 184 1.23 -13.49 -10.58
C LEU A 184 0.73 -14.65 -11.45
N GLU A 185 1.29 -14.82 -12.64
CA GLU A 185 0.95 -15.91 -13.58
C GLU A 185 1.29 -17.31 -13.06
N ARG A 186 2.12 -17.39 -12.00
CA ARG A 186 2.55 -18.65 -11.37
C ARG A 186 1.86 -18.91 -10.04
N VAL A 187 1.08 -17.96 -9.54
CA VAL A 187 0.28 -18.16 -8.32
C VAL A 187 -0.85 -19.14 -8.63
N ASP A 188 -1.10 -20.08 -7.72
CA ASP A 188 -2.21 -21.03 -7.86
C ASP A 188 -3.54 -20.27 -8.03
N PRO A 189 -4.27 -20.51 -9.12
CA PRO A 189 -5.54 -19.82 -9.37
C PRO A 189 -6.57 -20.01 -8.25
N SER A 190 -6.53 -21.12 -7.51
CA SER A 190 -7.43 -21.37 -6.38
C SER A 190 -7.19 -20.40 -5.23
N VAL A 191 -5.92 -20.09 -4.92
CA VAL A 191 -5.54 -19.12 -3.89
C VAL A 191 -6.01 -17.71 -4.27
N VAL A 192 -5.85 -17.35 -5.56
CA VAL A 192 -6.30 -16.05 -6.05
C VAL A 192 -7.82 -15.95 -6.00
N ALA A 193 -8.53 -16.99 -6.45
CA ALA A 193 -10.00 -17.02 -6.46
C ALA A 193 -10.57 -16.96 -5.02
N GLU A 194 -9.97 -17.68 -4.08
CA GLU A 194 -10.35 -17.65 -2.67
C GLU A 194 -10.16 -16.26 -2.06
N PHE A 195 -8.97 -15.66 -2.25
CA PHE A 195 -8.68 -14.32 -1.77
C PHE A 195 -9.60 -13.27 -2.39
N CYS A 196 -9.86 -13.38 -3.67
CA CYS A 196 -10.67 -12.45 -4.46
C CYS A 196 -12.18 -12.57 -4.21
N SER A 197 -12.60 -13.40 -3.26
CA SER A 197 -14.00 -13.42 -2.81
C SER A 197 -14.36 -12.11 -2.08
N GLY A 198 -15.54 -11.56 -2.35
CA GLY A 198 -16.04 -10.33 -1.70
C GLY A 198 -15.57 -9.02 -2.37
N ASN A 199 -15.52 -7.94 -1.59
CA ASN A 199 -15.14 -6.61 -2.10
C ASN A 199 -13.63 -6.51 -2.27
N THR A 200 -13.14 -6.89 -3.44
CA THR A 200 -11.70 -6.94 -3.75
C THR A 200 -11.37 -6.10 -4.97
N LEU A 201 -10.26 -5.36 -4.91
CA LEU A 201 -9.66 -4.59 -6.00
C LEU A 201 -8.36 -5.27 -6.44
N ILE A 202 -8.13 -5.40 -7.74
CA ILE A 202 -6.84 -5.81 -8.30
C ILE A 202 -6.08 -4.57 -8.72
N VAL A 203 -4.88 -4.37 -8.14
CA VAL A 203 -3.99 -3.25 -8.42
C VAL A 203 -2.72 -3.77 -9.09
N ALA A 204 -2.48 -3.37 -10.33
CA ALA A 204 -1.27 -3.68 -11.08
C ALA A 204 -0.27 -2.53 -10.92
N CYS A 205 0.88 -2.85 -10.34
CA CYS A 205 1.99 -1.94 -10.02
C CYS A 205 3.33 -2.50 -10.51
N ALA A 206 3.31 -3.49 -11.39
CA ALA A 206 4.51 -4.05 -11.98
C ALA A 206 5.08 -3.10 -13.06
N ASP A 207 6.39 -3.16 -13.28
CA ASP A 207 7.06 -2.43 -14.36
C ASP A 207 6.93 -3.14 -15.73
N SER A 208 6.02 -4.10 -15.84
CA SER A 208 5.78 -4.97 -16.99
C SER A 208 4.34 -4.90 -17.48
N ARG A 209 4.13 -4.40 -18.68
CA ARG A 209 2.80 -4.42 -19.32
C ARG A 209 2.23 -5.83 -19.50
N ARG A 210 3.10 -6.86 -19.53
CA ARG A 210 2.65 -8.26 -19.55
C ARG A 210 1.98 -8.63 -18.24
N ALA A 211 2.59 -8.28 -17.12
CA ALA A 211 2.00 -8.53 -15.79
C ALA A 211 0.69 -7.75 -15.62
N ASP A 212 0.65 -6.47 -16.05
CA ASP A 212 -0.57 -5.65 -16.01
C ASP A 212 -1.70 -6.28 -16.84
N ARG A 213 -1.40 -6.80 -18.03
CA ARG A 213 -2.38 -7.51 -18.87
C ARG A 213 -2.93 -8.75 -18.21
N TYR A 214 -2.05 -9.52 -17.56
CA TYR A 214 -2.48 -10.73 -16.85
C TYR A 214 -3.39 -10.37 -15.67
N ALA A 215 -3.00 -9.38 -14.86
CA ALA A 215 -3.79 -8.88 -13.74
C ALA A 215 -5.16 -8.32 -14.20
N ALA A 216 -5.15 -7.57 -15.30
CA ALA A 216 -6.38 -7.05 -15.90
C ALA A 216 -7.30 -8.16 -16.45
N ARG A 217 -6.72 -9.20 -17.06
CA ARG A 217 -7.48 -10.36 -17.52
C ARG A 217 -8.12 -11.08 -16.33
N LEU A 218 -7.36 -11.29 -15.28
CA LEU A 218 -7.84 -11.89 -14.05
C LEU A 218 -9.01 -11.09 -13.45
N ALA A 219 -8.92 -9.75 -13.45
CA ALA A 219 -10.01 -8.88 -13.00
C ALA A 219 -11.29 -9.08 -13.81
N VAL A 220 -11.16 -9.19 -15.14
CA VAL A 220 -12.31 -9.47 -16.03
C VAL A 220 -12.91 -10.84 -15.75
N ASP A 221 -12.07 -11.89 -15.65
CA ASP A 221 -12.52 -13.26 -15.43
C ASP A 221 -13.20 -13.43 -14.06
N LEU A 222 -12.74 -12.72 -13.03
CA LEU A 222 -13.30 -12.72 -11.67
C LEU A 222 -14.38 -11.64 -11.45
N GLN A 223 -14.69 -10.82 -12.45
CA GLN A 223 -15.65 -9.71 -12.34
C GLN A 223 -15.32 -8.77 -11.17
N LEU A 224 -14.05 -8.34 -11.08
CA LEU A 224 -13.52 -7.44 -10.05
C LEU A 224 -13.06 -6.11 -10.63
N PRO A 225 -13.12 -5.01 -9.87
CA PRO A 225 -12.52 -3.75 -10.29
C PRO A 225 -11.00 -3.90 -10.45
N PHE A 226 -10.46 -3.16 -11.39
CA PHE A 226 -9.04 -3.14 -11.77
C PHE A 226 -8.49 -1.72 -11.81
N LEU A 227 -7.29 -1.56 -11.29
CA LEU A 227 -6.50 -0.34 -11.39
C LEU A 227 -5.07 -0.70 -11.80
N SER A 228 -4.55 -0.06 -12.85
CA SER A 228 -3.11 -0.08 -13.15
C SER A 228 -2.51 1.29 -12.83
N ILE A 229 -1.34 1.28 -12.21
CA ILE A 229 -0.53 2.47 -11.91
C ILE A 229 0.84 2.26 -12.55
N GLY A 230 1.05 2.87 -13.69
CA GLY A 230 2.29 2.80 -14.45
C GLY A 230 3.11 4.09 -14.34
N LEU A 231 4.43 3.94 -14.31
CA LEU A 231 5.37 5.06 -14.38
C LEU A 231 6.04 5.09 -15.74
N TRP A 232 6.23 6.27 -16.25
CA TRP A 232 7.03 6.49 -17.45
C TRP A 232 8.50 6.64 -17.06
N GLU A 233 9.35 6.56 -18.07
CA GLU A 233 10.79 6.68 -17.90
C GLU A 233 11.16 7.86 -16.99
N ARG A 234 12.05 7.61 -15.99
CA ARG A 234 12.51 8.62 -15.00
C ARG A 234 11.39 9.23 -14.15
N ALA A 235 10.22 8.60 -14.12
CA ALA A 235 9.05 9.09 -13.43
C ALA A 235 8.65 10.53 -13.80
N PHE A 236 9.04 11.06 -15.00
CA PHE A 236 8.61 12.38 -15.44
C PHE A 236 7.09 12.47 -15.62
N ALA A 237 6.46 11.33 -15.84
CA ALA A 237 5.02 11.15 -15.91
C ALA A 237 4.63 9.74 -15.48
N GLY A 238 3.34 9.51 -15.37
CA GLY A 238 2.76 8.19 -15.16
C GLY A 238 1.39 8.08 -15.83
N GLU A 239 0.86 6.88 -15.80
CA GLU A 239 -0.43 6.55 -16.37
C GLU A 239 -1.27 5.75 -15.39
N LEU A 240 -2.56 6.03 -15.38
CA LEU A 240 -3.57 5.33 -14.59
C LEU A 240 -4.60 4.74 -15.54
N PHE A 241 -4.97 3.50 -15.31
CA PHE A 241 -6.07 2.86 -16.04
C PHE A 241 -7.01 2.18 -15.06
N THR A 242 -8.32 2.43 -15.21
CA THR A 242 -9.36 1.82 -14.38
C THR A 242 -10.33 1.02 -15.22
N TRP A 243 -10.82 -0.08 -14.66
CA TRP A 243 -11.94 -0.85 -15.22
C TRP A 243 -12.81 -1.40 -14.10
N GLN A 244 -14.12 -1.48 -14.35
CA GLN A 244 -15.08 -2.03 -13.42
C GLN A 244 -16.02 -3.01 -14.15
N PRO A 245 -16.48 -4.07 -13.47
CA PRO A 245 -17.51 -4.95 -14.01
C PRO A 245 -18.77 -4.18 -14.40
N GLY A 246 -19.37 -4.56 -15.52
CA GLY A 246 -20.59 -3.93 -16.02
C GLY A 246 -20.42 -2.54 -16.66
N CYS A 247 -19.17 -1.97 -16.66
CA CYS A 247 -18.96 -0.72 -17.38
C CYS A 247 -18.99 -0.93 -18.90
N ALA A 248 -19.41 0.10 -19.64
CA ALA A 248 -19.46 0.07 -21.10
C ALA A 248 -18.10 0.24 -21.78
N LEU A 249 -17.02 0.37 -21.00
CA LEU A 249 -15.67 0.70 -21.48
C LEU A 249 -14.86 -0.58 -21.77
N PRO A 250 -13.86 -0.51 -22.67
CA PRO A 250 -13.01 -1.66 -22.99
C PRO A 250 -12.15 -2.07 -21.79
N CYS A 251 -11.85 -3.37 -21.65
CA CYS A 251 -10.86 -3.83 -20.69
C CYS A 251 -9.45 -3.38 -21.10
N TYR A 252 -8.46 -3.53 -20.20
CA TYR A 252 -7.08 -3.11 -20.42
C TYR A 252 -6.50 -3.68 -21.73
N SER A 253 -6.69 -4.96 -22.00
CA SER A 253 -6.18 -5.59 -23.23
C SER A 253 -6.80 -5.01 -24.49
N CYS A 254 -8.10 -4.68 -24.46
CA CYS A 254 -8.77 -4.02 -25.59
C CYS A 254 -8.35 -2.57 -25.76
N ALA A 255 -8.21 -1.84 -24.65
CA ALA A 255 -7.80 -0.45 -24.67
C ALA A 255 -6.38 -0.26 -25.25
N PHE A 256 -5.47 -1.18 -24.95
CA PHE A 256 -4.08 -1.16 -25.39
C PHE A 256 -3.77 -2.12 -26.54
N ALA A 257 -4.80 -2.65 -27.24
CA ALA A 257 -4.59 -3.51 -28.41
C ALA A 257 -3.84 -2.76 -29.51
N GLY A 258 -2.71 -3.32 -29.96
CA GLY A 258 -1.86 -2.75 -31.01
C GLY A 258 -0.84 -1.71 -30.55
N LEU A 259 -0.88 -1.23 -29.29
CA LEU A 259 0.10 -0.27 -28.79
C LEU A 259 1.51 -0.87 -28.62
N ASP A 260 1.62 -2.16 -28.37
CA ASP A 260 2.92 -2.82 -28.17
C ASP A 260 3.79 -2.78 -29.42
N ALA A 261 3.20 -2.89 -30.60
CA ALA A 261 3.95 -2.79 -31.86
C ALA A 261 4.48 -1.36 -32.08
N ALA A 262 3.71 -0.35 -31.66
CA ALA A 262 4.09 1.06 -31.79
C ALA A 262 5.16 1.48 -30.77
N LEU A 263 5.08 0.95 -29.54
CA LEU A 263 6.05 1.28 -28.48
C LEU A 263 7.36 0.50 -28.61
N SER A 264 7.30 -0.74 -29.12
CA SER A 264 8.50 -1.55 -29.41
C SER A 264 9.29 -1.04 -30.61
N ALA A 265 8.65 -0.30 -31.51
CA ALA A 265 9.26 0.23 -32.71
C ALA A 265 10.00 1.56 -32.51
N ARG A 266 9.91 2.20 -31.35
CA ARG A 266 10.63 3.45 -31.07
C ARG A 266 12.02 3.15 -30.55
N PRO A 267 13.11 3.50 -31.27
CA PRO A 267 14.45 3.40 -30.72
C PRO A 267 14.53 4.31 -29.49
N GLN A 268 14.95 3.75 -28.37
CA GLN A 268 15.28 4.54 -27.19
C GLN A 268 16.49 5.40 -27.52
N ALA A 269 16.27 6.68 -27.79
CA ALA A 269 17.36 7.62 -27.99
C ALA A 269 18.16 7.74 -26.68
N PRO A 270 19.50 7.65 -26.70
CA PRO A 270 20.31 7.83 -25.51
C PRO A 270 20.11 9.24 -24.97
N ARG A 271 19.49 9.36 -23.80
CA ARG A 271 19.20 10.64 -23.16
C ARG A 271 20.37 11.05 -22.30
N ARG A 272 20.94 12.23 -22.54
CA ARG A 272 22.03 12.79 -21.75
C ARG A 272 21.53 13.23 -20.40
N PHE A 273 22.09 12.64 -19.35
CA PHE A 273 21.90 13.06 -17.96
C PHE A 273 23.27 13.31 -17.31
N TYR A 274 23.29 13.78 -16.07
CA TYR A 274 24.47 14.11 -15.27
C TYR A 274 25.44 12.95 -15.00
N SER A 275 25.26 11.81 -15.66
CA SER A 275 26.15 10.65 -15.61
C SER A 275 26.86 10.47 -16.94
N THR A 276 28.04 9.89 -16.91
CA THR A 276 28.81 9.52 -18.11
C THR A 276 28.10 8.41 -18.90
N GLN A 277 28.35 8.32 -20.19
CA GLN A 277 27.73 7.32 -21.07
C GLN A 277 27.97 5.88 -20.58
N SER A 278 29.15 5.60 -19.99
CA SER A 278 29.51 4.30 -19.40
C SER A 278 28.73 3.98 -18.13
N GLU A 279 28.33 4.98 -17.34
CA GLU A 279 27.48 4.80 -16.15
C GLU A 279 26.02 4.53 -16.55
N GLN A 280 25.55 5.12 -17.66
CA GLN A 280 24.19 4.88 -18.18
C GLN A 280 24.03 3.48 -18.78
N GLU A 281 25.05 2.95 -19.44
CA GLU A 281 25.05 1.59 -20.00
C GLU A 281 25.12 0.50 -18.90
N ALA A 282 25.65 0.83 -17.72
CA ALA A 282 25.75 -0.07 -16.58
C ALA A 282 24.46 -0.15 -15.72
N VAL A 283 23.48 0.76 -15.93
CA VAL A 283 22.26 0.84 -15.12
C VAL A 283 21.18 -0.05 -15.73
N SER A 284 20.88 -1.14 -15.05
CA SER A 284 19.83 -2.11 -15.44
C SER A 284 18.40 -1.71 -15.03
N PHE A 285 18.20 -0.53 -14.45
CA PHE A 285 16.91 -0.06 -13.95
C PHE A 285 16.58 1.37 -14.43
N GLN A 286 15.31 1.72 -14.47
CA GLN A 286 14.87 3.09 -14.77
C GLN A 286 14.99 3.96 -13.50
N PRO A 287 15.73 5.08 -13.54
CA PRO A 287 15.80 6.01 -12.43
C PRO A 287 14.45 6.69 -12.20
N GLY A 288 14.16 7.09 -10.96
CA GLY A 288 12.95 7.82 -10.58
C GLY A 288 13.02 8.24 -9.13
N LEU A 289 12.65 9.47 -8.84
CA LEU A 289 12.64 10.00 -7.48
C LEU A 289 11.39 9.52 -6.73
N ALA A 290 11.55 9.19 -5.45
CA ALA A 290 10.44 8.75 -4.61
C ALA A 290 9.27 9.75 -4.59
N VAL A 291 9.55 11.05 -4.59
CA VAL A 291 8.52 12.10 -4.56
C VAL A 291 7.70 12.16 -5.84
N GLU A 292 8.31 11.89 -7.00
CA GLU A 292 7.63 11.87 -8.30
C GLU A 292 6.79 10.60 -8.45
N ILE A 293 7.35 9.46 -8.03
CA ILE A 293 6.64 8.19 -7.96
C ILE A 293 5.42 8.31 -7.04
N ALA A 294 5.61 8.93 -5.87
CA ALA A 294 4.53 9.12 -4.92
C ALA A 294 3.40 9.99 -5.47
N TRP A 295 3.70 11.03 -6.23
CA TRP A 295 2.69 11.90 -6.83
C TRP A 295 1.72 11.11 -7.73
N VAL A 296 2.24 10.32 -8.65
CA VAL A 296 1.44 9.45 -9.53
C VAL A 296 0.68 8.41 -8.71
N THR A 297 1.37 7.74 -7.77
CA THR A 297 0.78 6.69 -6.93
C THR A 297 -0.38 7.23 -6.11
N GLN A 298 -0.26 8.41 -5.50
CA GLN A 298 -1.32 9.00 -4.66
C GLN A 298 -2.59 9.35 -5.44
N ILE A 299 -2.47 9.73 -6.71
CA ILE A 299 -3.65 9.92 -7.58
C ILE A 299 -4.31 8.57 -7.85
N GLY A 300 -3.52 7.53 -8.14
CA GLY A 300 -4.02 6.17 -8.29
C GLY A 300 -4.71 5.64 -7.02
N LEU A 301 -4.17 5.95 -5.83
CA LEU A 301 -4.76 5.51 -4.56
C LEU A 301 -6.10 6.18 -4.24
N LYS A 302 -6.31 7.42 -4.67
CA LYS A 302 -7.65 8.05 -4.59
C LYS A 302 -8.66 7.27 -5.44
N LEU A 303 -8.27 6.84 -6.65
CA LEU A 303 -9.12 5.97 -7.48
C LEU A 303 -9.31 4.59 -6.84
N ALA A 304 -8.27 4.01 -6.21
CA ALA A 304 -8.40 2.74 -5.50
C ALA A 304 -9.43 2.82 -4.36
N LEU A 305 -9.38 3.88 -3.56
CA LEU A 305 -10.36 4.10 -2.50
C LEU A 305 -11.77 4.29 -3.06
N ASP A 306 -11.91 5.01 -4.16
CA ASP A 306 -13.19 5.20 -4.83
C ASP A 306 -13.75 3.86 -5.36
N LEU A 307 -12.91 3.03 -5.99
CA LEU A 307 -13.28 1.71 -6.49
C LEU A 307 -13.72 0.74 -5.38
N LEU A 308 -13.03 0.76 -4.25
CA LEU A 308 -13.36 -0.06 -3.08
C LEU A 308 -14.67 0.38 -2.39
N ASN A 309 -15.03 1.65 -2.51
CA ASN A 309 -16.19 2.22 -1.83
C ASN A 309 -17.40 2.49 -2.74
N THR A 310 -17.42 1.97 -3.96
CA THR A 310 -18.55 2.18 -4.91
C THR A 310 -19.89 1.71 -4.35
N ARG A 311 -19.91 0.79 -3.40
CA ARG A 311 -21.10 0.23 -2.75
C ARG A 311 -21.29 0.72 -1.31
N THR A 312 -20.40 1.57 -0.81
CA THR A 312 -20.46 2.07 0.57
C THR A 312 -21.43 3.25 0.64
N GLU A 313 -22.49 3.11 1.40
CA GLU A 313 -23.50 4.16 1.57
C GLU A 313 -22.87 5.43 2.17
N GLY A 314 -23.19 6.57 1.59
CA GLY A 314 -22.68 7.87 2.04
C GLY A 314 -21.24 8.18 1.66
N TYR A 315 -20.53 7.28 0.97
CA TYR A 315 -19.21 7.57 0.46
C TYR A 315 -19.27 8.57 -0.70
N VAL A 316 -18.40 9.57 -0.66
CA VAL A 316 -18.27 10.57 -1.72
C VAL A 316 -17.01 10.27 -2.53
N PRO A 317 -17.14 9.83 -3.80
CA PRO A 317 -16.00 9.59 -4.68
C PRO A 317 -15.18 10.87 -4.88
N ARG A 318 -13.87 10.73 -4.90
CA ARG A 318 -12.93 11.84 -5.07
C ARG A 318 -12.58 12.09 -6.52
N LEU A 319 -12.29 11.03 -7.26
CA LEU A 319 -11.82 11.09 -8.64
C LEU A 319 -12.60 10.19 -9.61
N LEU A 320 -13.21 9.12 -9.12
CA LEU A 320 -14.00 8.21 -9.95
C LEU A 320 -15.21 8.98 -10.52
N GLY A 321 -15.36 8.94 -11.83
CA GLY A 321 -16.37 9.75 -12.55
C GLY A 321 -15.89 11.17 -12.92
N GLN A 322 -14.77 11.65 -12.35
CA GLN A 322 -14.12 12.91 -12.74
C GLN A 322 -12.99 12.65 -13.76
N LEU A 323 -12.27 11.56 -13.57
CA LEU A 323 -11.21 11.13 -14.47
C LEU A 323 -11.75 10.11 -15.47
N SER A 324 -11.18 10.12 -16.68
CA SER A 324 -11.45 9.10 -17.70
C SER A 324 -10.81 7.77 -17.33
N GLN A 325 -11.20 6.71 -18.00
CA GLN A 325 -10.65 5.37 -17.81
C GLN A 325 -9.12 5.33 -17.91
N TYR A 326 -8.56 6.10 -18.85
CA TYR A 326 -7.12 6.28 -18.99
C TYR A 326 -6.75 7.73 -18.70
N THR A 327 -5.86 7.91 -17.76
CA THR A 327 -5.43 9.22 -17.27
C THR A 327 -3.92 9.29 -17.25
N LEU A 328 -3.36 10.37 -17.79
CA LEU A 328 -1.94 10.68 -17.71
C LEU A 328 -1.69 11.68 -16.59
N VAL A 329 -0.63 11.45 -15.84
CA VAL A 329 -0.17 12.30 -14.73
C VAL A 329 1.24 12.77 -15.06
N CYS A 330 1.42 14.08 -15.20
CA CYS A 330 2.71 14.70 -15.47
C CYS A 330 3.35 15.18 -14.18
N ASN A 331 4.57 14.77 -13.89
CA ASN A 331 5.41 15.37 -12.85
C ASN A 331 6.18 16.57 -13.41
N SER A 332 6.81 16.37 -14.57
CA SER A 332 7.61 17.39 -15.27
C SER A 332 7.44 17.29 -16.77
N ASN A 333 7.18 18.42 -17.41
CA ASN A 333 7.13 18.51 -18.86
C ASN A 333 8.48 18.96 -19.50
N ASP A 334 9.58 18.89 -18.74
CA ASP A 334 10.91 19.26 -19.23
C ASP A 334 11.45 18.18 -20.19
N PRO A 335 11.76 18.54 -21.45
CA PRO A 335 12.30 17.59 -22.43
C PRO A 335 13.62 16.93 -22.01
N ARG A 336 14.37 17.53 -21.10
CA ARG A 336 15.59 16.92 -20.55
C ARG A 336 15.28 15.69 -19.69
N LEU A 337 14.09 15.63 -19.08
CA LEU A 337 13.60 14.51 -18.28
C LEU A 337 12.80 13.52 -19.12
N GLY A 338 11.82 13.98 -19.87
CA GLY A 338 10.87 13.17 -20.61
C GLY A 338 11.14 13.04 -22.12
N GLY A 339 12.16 13.73 -22.67
CA GLY A 339 12.39 13.80 -24.12
C GLY A 339 11.17 14.34 -24.86
N GLU A 340 10.98 13.92 -26.10
CA GLU A 340 9.82 14.30 -26.92
C GLU A 340 8.47 13.96 -26.27
N ALA A 341 8.41 12.91 -25.44
CA ALA A 341 7.18 12.54 -24.75
C ALA A 341 6.72 13.57 -23.71
N ALA A 342 7.64 14.42 -23.21
CA ALA A 342 7.28 15.51 -22.30
C ALA A 342 6.44 16.61 -22.97
N GLU A 343 6.56 16.75 -24.30
CA GLU A 343 5.87 17.78 -25.08
C GLU A 343 4.35 17.60 -25.15
N ILE A 344 3.84 16.40 -24.79
CA ILE A 344 2.40 16.17 -24.71
C ILE A 344 1.76 16.91 -23.52
N PHE A 345 2.56 17.40 -22.57
CA PHE A 345 2.09 18.12 -21.39
C PHE A 345 2.39 19.61 -21.53
N SER A 346 1.39 20.44 -21.30
CA SER A 346 1.49 21.90 -21.42
C SER A 346 2.25 22.53 -20.23
N HIS A 347 2.22 21.89 -19.07
CA HIS A 347 2.87 22.36 -17.85
C HIS A 347 3.14 21.19 -16.90
N PRO A 348 4.05 21.32 -15.92
CA PRO A 348 4.27 20.33 -14.88
C PRO A 348 3.04 20.17 -13.98
N LEU A 349 2.96 19.06 -13.26
CA LEU A 349 1.85 18.70 -12.37
C LEU A 349 0.47 18.67 -13.05
N GLN A 350 0.47 18.35 -14.36
CA GLN A 350 -0.75 18.25 -15.14
C GLN A 350 -1.36 16.84 -15.04
N VAL A 351 -2.69 16.79 -14.87
CA VAL A 351 -3.48 15.56 -15.00
C VAL A 351 -4.34 15.67 -16.25
N THR A 352 -4.14 14.76 -17.19
CA THR A 352 -4.85 14.75 -18.48
C THR A 352 -5.77 13.54 -18.54
N THR A 353 -7.07 13.76 -18.63
CA THR A 353 -8.12 12.75 -18.49
C THR A 353 -8.88 12.45 -19.80
N SER A 354 -8.70 13.25 -20.84
CA SER A 354 -9.46 13.16 -22.12
C SER A 354 -8.78 12.29 -23.17
N ILE A 355 -7.96 11.32 -22.76
CA ILE A 355 -7.19 10.50 -23.70
C ILE A 355 -8.04 9.33 -24.18
N GLN A 356 -8.26 9.24 -25.47
CA GLN A 356 -8.77 8.05 -26.12
C GLN A 356 -7.64 7.04 -26.30
N VAL A 357 -7.78 5.88 -25.67
CA VAL A 357 -6.86 4.76 -25.83
C VAL A 357 -7.41 3.79 -26.85
N GLY A 358 -6.57 3.40 -27.77
CA GLY A 358 -6.86 2.38 -28.76
C GLY A 358 -7.15 2.92 -30.16
N SER A 359 -6.86 2.09 -31.17
CA SER A 359 -7.27 2.31 -32.55
C SER A 359 -8.80 2.18 -32.68
N PRO A 360 -9.43 2.70 -33.74
CA PRO A 360 -10.84 2.46 -34.01
C PRO A 360 -11.25 0.98 -34.01
N GLN A 361 -10.31 0.07 -34.25
CA GLN A 361 -10.51 -1.39 -34.18
C GLN A 361 -10.55 -1.90 -32.73
N ALA A 362 -9.96 -1.20 -31.77
CA ALA A 362 -10.02 -1.53 -30.35
C ALA A 362 -11.39 -1.24 -29.70
N GLN A 363 -12.29 -0.59 -30.42
CA GLN A 363 -13.69 -0.39 -30.01
C GLN A 363 -14.53 -1.67 -30.14
N GLN A 364 -14.03 -2.70 -30.83
CA GLN A 364 -14.61 -4.03 -30.75
C GLN A 364 -14.24 -4.66 -29.43
N ARG A 365 -15.20 -4.74 -28.52
CA ARG A 365 -15.02 -5.39 -27.24
C ARG A 365 -14.57 -6.83 -27.46
N CYS A 366 -13.55 -7.26 -26.72
CA CYS A 366 -13.18 -8.69 -26.71
C CYS A 366 -14.29 -9.50 -26.05
N CYS A 367 -14.34 -10.80 -26.35
CA CYS A 367 -15.27 -11.75 -25.75
C CYS A 367 -15.22 -11.75 -24.19
N CYS A 368 -14.12 -11.26 -23.61
CA CYS A 368 -13.88 -11.24 -22.17
C CYS A 368 -14.53 -10.08 -21.44
N CYS A 369 -14.79 -8.93 -22.10
CA CYS A 369 -15.43 -7.78 -21.46
C CYS A 369 -16.88 -7.57 -21.92
N THR A 370 -17.43 -8.52 -22.67
CA THR A 370 -18.83 -8.50 -23.16
C THR A 370 -19.75 -9.50 -22.47
N SER A 371 -19.21 -10.34 -21.58
CA SER A 371 -19.98 -11.33 -20.80
C SER A 371 -20.60 -10.74 -19.55
#